data_e2ee364633c7b0a277ebb0e54d41d35a
#
_entry.id   e2ee364633c7b0a277ebb0e54d41d35a
#
_cell.length_a   1.000
_cell.length_b   1.000
_cell.length_c   1.000
_cell.angle_alpha   90.00
_cell.angle_beta   90.00
_cell.angle_gamma   90.00
#
_symmetry.space_group_name_H-M   'P 1'
#
loop_
_entity.id
_entity.type
_entity.pdbx_description
1 polymer ?
#
loop_
_entity_poly.entity_id
_entity_poly.type
_entity_poly.pdbx_seq_one_letter_code
_entity_poly.pdbx_strand_id
1 'polypeptide(L)'
;MIESSQPGTLYVGVSTKMYLGYRDSLDWLAAVRFEVDARPALKAGRVVPFVIPSFPMLPAAGKILAGSPLILGAQNCGWADGPWTGEVSPSLLAELGVGLVEIGHAERRRHLGEDAAMIARKVRAADDAGVTPLLCVGEGSAAGAGVSGAETAAAFVHQQIQEAVDGDWNLASRLVIAYEPVWAIGAAEPASATYVSAVVRFLREMLGAHSPVAGSSLGELPVIYGGSAKPGLLPMLEGVSGLFLGRYAHDAANFGKVLDEALALDAILPEDKFHQGESTRGKFVIPG
;
A
#
# COMPACT_ATOMS: atom_id res chain seq x y z
N MET A 1 -6.02 9.23 -8.21
CA MET A 1 -4.63 8.96 -7.76
C MET A 1 -4.49 9.43 -6.33
N ILE A 2 -3.81 8.66 -5.51
CA ILE A 2 -3.22 9.19 -4.29
C ILE A 2 -2.23 10.25 -4.79
N GLU A 3 -2.39 11.52 -4.36
CA GLU A 3 -1.37 12.54 -4.64
C GLU A 3 -0.01 11.96 -4.24
N SER A 4 1.05 12.21 -5.03
CA SER A 4 2.36 11.59 -4.83
C SER A 4 2.71 11.58 -3.34
N SER A 5 2.93 10.40 -2.77
CA SER A 5 3.21 10.25 -1.35
C SER A 5 4.39 11.15 -0.96
N GLN A 6 4.17 12.03 -0.02
CA GLN A 6 5.27 12.80 0.54
C GLN A 6 6.20 11.86 1.31
N PRO A 7 7.52 12.06 1.28
CA PRO A 7 8.44 11.28 2.08
C PRO A 7 7.97 11.24 3.54
N GLY A 8 7.91 10.06 4.13
CA GLY A 8 7.45 9.87 5.51
C GLY A 8 5.96 9.66 5.68
N THR A 9 5.15 9.65 4.61
CA THR A 9 3.72 9.28 4.70
C THR A 9 3.56 7.85 5.22
N LEU A 10 2.68 7.68 6.21
CA LEU A 10 2.32 6.37 6.75
C LEU A 10 0.99 5.88 6.17
N TYR A 11 0.91 4.60 5.85
CA TYR A 11 -0.28 3.96 5.32
C TYR A 11 -0.83 2.92 6.29
N VAL A 12 -2.12 2.96 6.57
CA VAL A 12 -2.80 1.95 7.37
C VAL A 12 -3.99 1.43 6.57
N GLY A 13 -3.91 0.19 6.14
CA GLY A 13 -4.93 -0.39 5.29
C GLY A 13 -5.41 -1.75 5.71
N VAL A 14 -6.56 -2.17 5.16
CA VAL A 14 -7.14 -3.48 5.38
C VAL A 14 -7.80 -4.01 4.12
N SER A 15 -7.52 -5.29 3.78
CA SER A 15 -8.28 -6.06 2.79
C SER A 15 -9.20 -7.03 3.51
N THR A 16 -10.52 -6.94 3.24
CA THR A 16 -11.49 -7.86 3.84
C THR A 16 -11.46 -9.24 3.19
N LYS A 17 -10.73 -9.36 2.07
CA LYS A 17 -10.80 -10.54 1.23
C LYS A 17 -12.28 -10.90 0.97
N MET A 18 -12.69 -12.16 1.16
CA MET A 18 -14.08 -12.59 0.98
C MET A 18 -14.67 -13.20 2.27
N TYR A 19 -14.22 -12.68 3.43
CA TYR A 19 -14.68 -13.19 4.73
C TYR A 19 -16.02 -12.59 5.17
N LEU A 20 -16.37 -11.37 4.74
CA LEU A 20 -17.59 -10.68 5.16
C LEU A 20 -18.70 -10.82 4.11
N GLY A 21 -19.90 -11.11 4.57
CA GLY A 21 -21.12 -11.05 3.75
C GLY A 21 -21.51 -9.61 3.42
N TYR A 22 -22.56 -9.43 2.59
CA TYR A 22 -22.97 -8.10 2.12
C TYR A 22 -23.34 -7.16 3.28
N ARG A 23 -24.22 -7.60 4.19
CA ARG A 23 -24.67 -6.77 5.31
C ARG A 23 -23.56 -6.47 6.28
N ASP A 24 -22.80 -7.52 6.67
CA ASP A 24 -21.66 -7.36 7.58
C ASP A 24 -20.60 -6.40 7.01
N SER A 25 -20.41 -6.41 5.69
CA SER A 25 -19.51 -5.46 5.01
C SER A 25 -19.98 -4.02 5.11
N LEU A 26 -21.30 -3.75 4.98
CA LEU A 26 -21.86 -2.41 5.13
C LEU A 26 -21.70 -1.89 6.57
N ASP A 27 -22.01 -2.73 7.54
CA ASP A 27 -21.89 -2.40 8.96
C ASP A 27 -20.43 -2.16 9.34
N TRP A 28 -19.52 -3.00 8.84
CA TRP A 28 -18.10 -2.84 9.03
C TRP A 28 -17.56 -1.56 8.40
N LEU A 29 -17.94 -1.23 7.14
CA LEU A 29 -17.55 0.01 6.49
C LEU A 29 -18.00 1.25 7.26
N ALA A 30 -19.23 1.23 7.80
CA ALA A 30 -19.73 2.32 8.64
C ALA A 30 -18.93 2.45 9.94
N ALA A 31 -18.59 1.32 10.58
CA ALA A 31 -17.79 1.30 11.81
C ALA A 31 -16.34 1.80 11.55
N VAL A 32 -15.70 1.37 10.46
CA VAL A 32 -14.36 1.87 10.08
C VAL A 32 -14.40 3.36 9.75
N ARG A 33 -15.47 3.83 9.05
CA ARG A 33 -15.67 5.26 8.80
C ARG A 33 -15.75 6.04 10.11
N PHE A 34 -16.51 5.54 11.09
CA PHE A 34 -16.61 6.15 12.42
C PHE A 34 -15.24 6.24 13.12
N GLU A 35 -14.42 5.18 13.07
CA GLU A 35 -13.07 5.19 13.63
C GLU A 35 -12.18 6.26 12.98
N VAL A 36 -12.27 6.44 11.66
CA VAL A 36 -11.50 7.45 10.93
C VAL A 36 -11.99 8.87 11.27
N ASP A 37 -13.30 9.10 11.29
CA ASP A 37 -13.88 10.41 11.59
C ASP A 37 -13.61 10.86 13.05
N ALA A 38 -13.43 9.90 13.97
CA ALA A 38 -13.02 10.17 15.35
C ALA A 38 -11.56 10.70 15.46
N ARG A 39 -10.79 10.68 14.37
CA ARG A 39 -9.37 11.08 14.31
C ARG A 39 -9.13 12.24 13.32
N PRO A 40 -9.47 13.50 13.68
CA PRO A 40 -9.36 14.65 12.77
C PRO A 40 -7.98 14.87 12.19
N ALA A 41 -6.91 14.45 12.88
CA ALA A 41 -5.53 14.56 12.42
C ALA A 41 -5.27 13.81 11.10
N LEU A 42 -6.06 12.77 10.76
CA LEU A 42 -5.96 12.05 9.50
C LEU A 42 -6.22 12.96 8.27
N LYS A 43 -6.94 14.08 8.44
CA LYS A 43 -7.19 15.05 7.37
C LYS A 43 -5.91 15.77 6.90
N ALA A 44 -4.85 15.74 7.67
CA ALA A 44 -3.54 16.28 7.26
C ALA A 44 -2.86 15.46 6.16
N GLY A 45 -3.32 14.22 5.92
CA GLY A 45 -2.81 13.36 4.83
C GLY A 45 -1.44 12.72 5.10
N ARG A 46 -0.86 12.88 6.29
CA ARG A 46 0.42 12.26 6.66
C ARG A 46 0.27 10.81 7.11
N VAL A 47 -0.91 10.46 7.61
CA VAL A 47 -1.35 9.08 7.82
C VAL A 47 -2.54 8.83 6.89
N VAL A 48 -2.39 7.91 5.95
CA VAL A 48 -3.35 7.59 4.89
C VAL A 48 -4.07 6.28 5.21
N PRO A 49 -5.32 6.34 5.70
CA PRO A 49 -6.13 5.15 5.89
C PRO A 49 -6.71 4.66 4.56
N PHE A 50 -6.78 3.34 4.34
CA PHE A 50 -7.45 2.76 3.19
C PHE A 50 -8.14 1.43 3.50
N VAL A 51 -9.21 1.12 2.76
CA VAL A 51 -9.97 -0.13 2.88
C VAL A 51 -10.20 -0.77 1.53
N ILE A 52 -10.08 -2.08 1.47
CA ILE A 52 -10.21 -2.89 0.25
C ILE A 52 -11.33 -3.94 0.48
N PRO A 53 -12.60 -3.57 0.28
CA PRO A 53 -13.73 -4.50 0.38
C PRO A 53 -13.87 -5.35 -0.89
N SER A 54 -14.70 -6.41 -0.84
CA SER A 54 -15.05 -7.21 -2.02
C SER A 54 -15.70 -6.35 -3.11
N PHE A 55 -15.48 -6.69 -4.40
CA PHE A 55 -15.99 -5.93 -5.55
C PHE A 55 -17.47 -5.52 -5.48
N PRO A 56 -18.42 -6.40 -5.08
CA PRO A 56 -19.84 -6.03 -5.02
C PRO A 56 -20.12 -4.89 -4.04
N MET A 57 -19.18 -4.59 -3.13
CA MET A 57 -19.32 -3.54 -2.13
C MET A 57 -18.89 -2.16 -2.63
N LEU A 58 -18.09 -2.07 -3.71
CA LEU A 58 -17.45 -0.82 -4.13
C LEU A 58 -18.43 0.35 -4.32
N PRO A 59 -19.60 0.20 -5.02
CA PRO A 59 -20.51 1.31 -5.18
C PRO A 59 -21.16 1.78 -3.85
N ALA A 60 -21.42 0.86 -2.93
CA ALA A 60 -21.95 1.20 -1.62
C ALA A 60 -20.87 1.81 -0.72
N ALA A 61 -19.67 1.25 -0.74
CA ALA A 61 -18.50 1.76 -0.01
C ALA A 61 -18.19 3.20 -0.43
N GLY A 62 -18.16 3.52 -1.72
CA GLY A 62 -17.95 4.88 -2.21
C GLY A 62 -18.92 5.89 -1.62
N LYS A 63 -20.20 5.51 -1.43
CA LYS A 63 -21.21 6.36 -0.77
C LYS A 63 -20.97 6.50 0.74
N ILE A 64 -20.67 5.38 1.42
CA ILE A 64 -20.42 5.38 2.87
C ILE A 64 -19.17 6.21 3.19
N LEU A 65 -18.13 6.14 2.37
CA LEU A 65 -16.84 6.78 2.62
C LEU A 65 -16.76 8.23 2.10
N ALA A 66 -17.79 8.72 1.41
CA ALA A 66 -17.79 10.07 0.84
C ALA A 66 -17.47 11.15 1.88
N GLY A 67 -16.50 12.03 1.57
CA GLY A 67 -16.06 13.11 2.46
C GLY A 67 -15.13 12.68 3.60
N SER A 68 -14.76 11.40 3.69
CA SER A 68 -13.74 10.87 4.62
C SER A 68 -12.35 10.92 3.96
N PRO A 69 -11.26 11.05 4.75
CA PRO A 69 -9.91 10.83 4.25
C PRO A 69 -9.60 9.35 3.94
N LEU A 70 -10.54 8.44 4.20
CA LEU A 70 -10.40 7.00 3.98
C LEU A 70 -10.44 6.67 2.48
N ILE A 71 -9.38 6.12 1.96
CA ILE A 71 -9.28 5.72 0.55
C ILE A 71 -10.01 4.41 0.32
N LEU A 72 -10.86 4.37 -0.71
CA LEU A 72 -11.47 3.14 -1.21
C LEU A 72 -10.48 2.44 -2.14
N GLY A 73 -10.20 1.16 -1.86
CA GLY A 73 -9.39 0.30 -2.70
C GLY A 73 -10.18 -0.88 -3.29
N ALA A 74 -9.57 -1.58 -4.25
CA ALA A 74 -10.10 -2.79 -4.86
C ALA A 74 -9.14 -3.97 -4.69
N GLN A 75 -9.67 -5.20 -4.59
CA GLN A 75 -8.90 -6.42 -4.31
C GLN A 75 -8.12 -6.97 -5.51
N ASN A 76 -8.34 -6.46 -6.70
CA ASN A 76 -7.70 -6.83 -7.95
C ASN A 76 -8.22 -5.95 -9.08
N CYS A 77 -7.62 -6.05 -10.27
CA CYS A 77 -8.19 -5.57 -11.52
C CYS A 77 -7.83 -6.49 -12.70
N GLY A 78 -8.50 -6.32 -13.82
CA GLY A 78 -8.04 -6.80 -15.11
C GLY A 78 -6.89 -5.95 -15.65
N TRP A 79 -6.43 -6.25 -16.86
CA TRP A 79 -5.31 -5.54 -17.51
C TRP A 79 -5.74 -4.74 -18.75
N ALA A 80 -7.01 -4.73 -19.07
CA ALA A 80 -7.60 -3.98 -20.18
C ALA A 80 -9.11 -3.98 -20.09
N ASP A 81 -9.75 -3.05 -20.79
CA ASP A 81 -11.17 -3.10 -21.10
C ASP A 81 -11.42 -4.12 -22.24
N GLY A 82 -12.66 -4.61 -22.36
CA GLY A 82 -13.06 -5.45 -23.51
C GLY A 82 -13.47 -6.89 -23.14
N PRO A 83 -13.09 -7.91 -23.92
CA PRO A 83 -13.67 -9.25 -23.84
C PRO A 83 -13.06 -10.13 -22.72
N TRP A 84 -13.09 -9.63 -21.50
CA TRP A 84 -12.53 -10.29 -20.31
C TRP A 84 -13.64 -10.62 -19.32
N THR A 85 -14.59 -11.45 -19.73
CA THR A 85 -15.78 -11.80 -18.93
C THR A 85 -15.39 -12.27 -17.52
N GLY A 86 -15.91 -11.57 -16.51
CA GLY A 86 -15.64 -11.88 -15.10
C GLY A 86 -14.54 -11.04 -14.45
N GLU A 87 -13.72 -10.32 -15.23
CA GLU A 87 -12.75 -9.36 -14.73
C GLU A 87 -13.39 -7.97 -14.52
N VAL A 88 -12.73 -7.15 -13.71
CA VAL A 88 -13.12 -5.75 -13.46
C VAL A 88 -12.01 -4.84 -13.99
N SER A 89 -12.36 -3.96 -14.93
CA SER A 89 -11.36 -3.10 -15.56
C SER A 89 -10.89 -1.98 -14.63
N PRO A 90 -9.62 -1.53 -14.75
CA PRO A 90 -9.12 -0.38 -14.01
C PRO A 90 -9.90 0.91 -14.28
N SER A 91 -10.37 1.14 -15.52
CA SER A 91 -11.18 2.29 -15.87
C SER A 91 -12.51 2.31 -15.11
N LEU A 92 -13.19 1.17 -14.98
CA LEU A 92 -14.40 1.06 -14.16
C LEU A 92 -14.12 1.31 -12.69
N LEU A 93 -12.99 0.82 -12.17
CA LEU A 93 -12.59 1.09 -10.78
C LEU A 93 -12.37 2.59 -10.56
N ALA A 94 -11.72 3.28 -11.48
CA ALA A 94 -11.52 4.73 -11.41
C ALA A 94 -12.86 5.49 -11.42
N GLU A 95 -13.82 5.10 -12.27
CA GLU A 95 -15.18 5.67 -12.30
C GLU A 95 -15.93 5.49 -10.97
N LEU A 96 -15.67 4.39 -10.25
CA LEU A 96 -16.24 4.12 -8.92
C LEU A 96 -15.53 4.88 -7.79
N GLY A 97 -14.50 5.69 -8.10
CA GLY A 97 -13.72 6.44 -7.11
C GLY A 97 -12.71 5.60 -6.34
N VAL A 98 -12.32 4.45 -6.88
CA VAL A 98 -11.25 3.61 -6.29
C VAL A 98 -9.92 4.33 -6.46
N GLY A 99 -9.23 4.59 -5.35
CA GLY A 99 -7.94 5.31 -5.34
C GLY A 99 -6.72 4.40 -5.42
N LEU A 100 -6.85 3.13 -5.02
CA LEU A 100 -5.78 2.14 -5.10
C LEU A 100 -6.32 0.75 -5.43
N VAL A 101 -5.46 -0.13 -5.96
CA VAL A 101 -5.83 -1.52 -6.27
C VAL A 101 -4.74 -2.49 -5.85
N GLU A 102 -5.11 -3.50 -5.08
CA GLU A 102 -4.26 -4.62 -4.65
C GLU A 102 -3.95 -5.51 -5.87
N ILE A 103 -2.66 -5.71 -6.16
CA ILE A 103 -2.21 -6.49 -7.33
C ILE A 103 -1.14 -7.50 -6.91
N GLY A 104 -1.23 -8.73 -7.44
CA GLY A 104 -0.22 -9.76 -7.25
C GLY A 104 -0.18 -10.39 -5.87
N HIS A 105 -1.28 -10.30 -5.08
CA HIS A 105 -1.36 -10.95 -3.78
C HIS A 105 -1.02 -12.45 -3.86
N ALA A 106 -0.32 -12.98 -2.86
CA ALA A 106 0.19 -14.36 -2.84
C ALA A 106 -0.90 -15.43 -3.08
N GLU A 107 -2.11 -15.21 -2.57
CA GLU A 107 -3.25 -16.12 -2.80
C GLU A 107 -3.63 -16.20 -4.29
N ARG A 108 -3.56 -15.07 -5.03
CA ARG A 108 -3.86 -15.03 -6.45
C ARG A 108 -2.79 -15.72 -7.27
N ARG A 109 -1.51 -15.47 -6.95
CA ARG A 109 -0.38 -16.19 -7.57
C ARG A 109 -0.51 -17.69 -7.36
N ARG A 110 -0.80 -18.12 -6.13
CA ARG A 110 -0.86 -19.53 -5.75
C ARG A 110 -2.10 -20.26 -6.25
N HIS A 111 -3.28 -19.65 -6.17
CA HIS A 111 -4.55 -20.34 -6.38
C HIS A 111 -5.22 -20.01 -7.71
N LEU A 112 -4.89 -18.89 -8.33
CA LEU A 112 -5.51 -18.41 -9.55
C LEU A 112 -4.53 -18.27 -10.73
N GLY A 113 -3.28 -18.73 -10.55
CA GLY A 113 -2.28 -18.78 -11.62
C GLY A 113 -1.81 -17.41 -12.10
N GLU A 114 -1.88 -16.38 -11.26
CA GLU A 114 -1.47 -15.02 -11.61
C GLU A 114 0.06 -14.97 -11.70
N ASP A 115 0.60 -14.92 -12.90
CA ASP A 115 2.03 -14.88 -13.19
C ASP A 115 2.60 -13.44 -13.25
N ALA A 116 3.92 -13.33 -13.34
CA ALA A 116 4.61 -12.05 -13.39
C ALA A 116 4.19 -11.18 -14.58
N ALA A 117 4.00 -11.79 -15.77
CA ALA A 117 3.59 -11.07 -16.96
C ALA A 117 2.16 -10.51 -16.85
N MET A 118 1.25 -11.25 -16.22
CA MET A 118 -0.10 -10.79 -15.93
C MET A 118 -0.09 -9.64 -14.92
N ILE A 119 0.73 -9.75 -13.87
CA ILE A 119 0.90 -8.71 -12.85
C ILE A 119 1.44 -7.43 -13.46
N ALA A 120 2.47 -7.50 -14.32
CA ALA A 120 3.04 -6.33 -14.98
C ALA A 120 1.98 -5.59 -15.83
N ARG A 121 1.16 -6.32 -16.58
CA ARG A 121 0.06 -5.72 -17.35
C ARG A 121 -0.97 -5.05 -16.46
N LYS A 122 -1.33 -5.66 -15.32
CA LYS A 122 -2.28 -5.08 -14.35
C LYS A 122 -1.74 -3.82 -13.71
N VAL A 123 -0.47 -3.83 -13.29
CA VAL A 123 0.20 -2.66 -12.71
C VAL A 123 0.17 -1.49 -13.69
N ARG A 124 0.55 -1.73 -14.96
CA ARG A 124 0.51 -0.71 -16.01
C ARG A 124 -0.91 -0.19 -16.24
N ALA A 125 -1.89 -1.08 -16.38
CA ALA A 125 -3.27 -0.70 -16.65
C ALA A 125 -3.93 0.08 -15.49
N ALA A 126 -3.59 -0.25 -14.24
CA ALA A 126 -4.05 0.49 -13.07
C ALA A 126 -3.47 1.91 -13.05
N ASP A 127 -2.16 2.04 -13.27
CA ASP A 127 -1.48 3.34 -13.35
C ASP A 127 -2.03 4.21 -14.48
N ASP A 128 -2.20 3.65 -15.68
CA ASP A 128 -2.77 4.34 -16.85
C ASP A 128 -4.21 4.83 -16.59
N ALA A 129 -4.98 4.09 -15.79
CA ALA A 129 -6.32 4.49 -15.36
C ALA A 129 -6.34 5.50 -14.19
N GLY A 130 -5.18 5.87 -13.66
CA GLY A 130 -5.07 6.77 -12.52
C GLY A 130 -5.42 6.12 -11.17
N VAL A 131 -5.38 4.79 -11.07
CA VAL A 131 -5.56 4.04 -9.83
C VAL A 131 -4.18 3.59 -9.32
N THR A 132 -3.81 3.96 -8.10
CA THR A 132 -2.50 3.63 -7.54
C THR A 132 -2.35 2.11 -7.35
N PRO A 133 -1.33 1.45 -7.96
CA PRO A 133 -1.10 0.05 -7.70
C PRO A 133 -0.53 -0.19 -6.30
N LEU A 134 -1.20 -1.02 -5.49
CA LEU A 134 -0.70 -1.61 -4.26
C LEU A 134 -0.13 -2.99 -4.62
N LEU A 135 1.18 -3.06 -4.83
CA LEU A 135 1.84 -4.28 -5.29
C LEU A 135 2.20 -5.18 -4.11
N CYS A 136 1.59 -6.37 -4.04
CA CYS A 136 1.91 -7.40 -3.06
C CYS A 136 3.12 -8.22 -3.51
N VAL A 137 4.14 -8.25 -2.66
CA VAL A 137 5.41 -8.95 -2.87
C VAL A 137 5.87 -9.65 -1.59
N GLY A 138 6.60 -10.74 -1.73
CA GLY A 138 7.16 -11.46 -0.59
C GLY A 138 7.71 -12.82 -0.98
N GLU A 139 8.65 -13.31 -0.20
CA GLU A 139 9.29 -14.61 -0.37
C GLU A 139 8.40 -15.77 0.13
N GLY A 140 8.49 -16.92 -0.55
CA GLY A 140 7.63 -18.08 -0.28
C GLY A 140 8.07 -18.98 0.88
N SER A 141 9.27 -18.80 1.43
CA SER A 141 9.84 -19.70 2.42
C SER A 141 10.42 -18.95 3.61
N ALA A 142 10.14 -19.46 4.82
CA ALA A 142 10.81 -19.04 6.06
C ALA A 142 12.27 -19.54 6.17
N ALA A 143 12.75 -20.29 5.19
CA ALA A 143 14.13 -20.81 5.19
C ALA A 143 15.10 -19.60 5.19
N GLY A 144 15.80 -19.41 6.30
CA GLY A 144 16.66 -18.25 6.50
C GLY A 144 15.95 -17.00 7.06
N ALA A 145 14.79 -17.14 7.72
CA ALA A 145 14.06 -16.03 8.39
C ALA A 145 14.82 -15.41 9.59
N GLY A 146 16.15 -15.39 9.53
CA GLY A 146 17.02 -14.60 10.39
C GLY A 146 17.61 -13.44 9.60
N VAL A 147 18.33 -12.55 10.27
CA VAL A 147 18.99 -11.38 9.65
C VAL A 147 19.88 -11.79 8.46
N SER A 148 20.52 -12.97 8.52
CA SER A 148 21.33 -13.53 7.41
C SER A 148 20.53 -13.89 6.17
N GLY A 149 19.24 -14.15 6.27
CA GLY A 149 18.35 -14.43 5.13
C GLY A 149 17.63 -13.19 4.59
N ALA A 150 17.68 -12.08 5.32
CA ALA A 150 16.93 -10.87 4.98
C ALA A 150 17.40 -10.23 3.66
N GLU A 151 18.69 -10.26 3.36
CA GLU A 151 19.24 -9.74 2.10
C GLU A 151 18.75 -10.57 0.90
N THR A 152 18.74 -11.91 1.03
CA THR A 152 18.21 -12.81 -0.01
C THR A 152 16.71 -12.58 -0.23
N ALA A 153 15.95 -12.39 0.83
CA ALA A 153 14.52 -12.06 0.75
C ALA A 153 14.30 -10.71 0.07
N ALA A 154 15.09 -9.69 0.43
CA ALA A 154 15.05 -8.38 -0.20
C ALA A 154 15.37 -8.44 -1.70
N ALA A 155 16.40 -9.21 -2.10
CA ALA A 155 16.74 -9.41 -3.51
C ALA A 155 15.59 -10.09 -4.29
N PHE A 156 14.94 -11.08 -3.70
CA PHE A 156 13.77 -11.73 -4.29
C PHE A 156 12.59 -10.75 -4.45
N VAL A 157 12.30 -9.96 -3.42
CA VAL A 157 11.26 -8.92 -3.45
C VAL A 157 11.58 -7.85 -4.49
N HIS A 158 12.83 -7.40 -4.55
CA HIS A 158 13.30 -6.45 -5.57
C HIS A 158 13.08 -6.97 -6.99
N GLN A 159 13.40 -8.26 -7.24
CA GLN A 159 13.13 -8.90 -8.53
C GLN A 159 11.63 -8.91 -8.86
N GLN A 160 10.76 -9.22 -7.89
CA GLN A 160 9.30 -9.18 -8.09
C GLN A 160 8.82 -7.77 -8.47
N ILE A 161 9.37 -6.71 -7.86
CA ILE A 161 9.05 -5.32 -8.20
C ILE A 161 9.53 -5.01 -9.63
N GLN A 162 10.76 -5.35 -9.97
CA GLN A 162 11.32 -5.15 -11.32
C GLN A 162 10.48 -5.82 -12.40
N GLU A 163 10.06 -7.07 -12.18
CA GLU A 163 9.17 -7.80 -13.09
C GLU A 163 7.79 -7.15 -13.20
N ALA A 164 7.22 -6.68 -12.08
CA ALA A 164 5.90 -6.06 -12.05
C ALA A 164 5.84 -4.71 -12.78
N VAL A 165 6.95 -4.01 -12.88
CA VAL A 165 7.04 -2.74 -13.64
C VAL A 165 7.68 -2.91 -15.02
N ASP A 166 8.02 -4.14 -15.41
CA ASP A 166 8.73 -4.46 -16.67
C ASP A 166 10.00 -3.60 -16.86
N GLY A 167 10.74 -3.39 -15.77
CA GLY A 167 11.93 -2.55 -15.71
C GLY A 167 11.70 -1.03 -15.81
N ASP A 168 10.46 -0.57 -15.88
CA ASP A 168 10.12 0.87 -15.87
C ASP A 168 10.14 1.44 -14.44
N TRP A 169 11.29 1.94 -14.04
CA TRP A 169 11.46 2.52 -12.71
C TRP A 169 10.68 3.83 -12.48
N ASN A 170 10.24 4.50 -13.55
CA ASN A 170 9.31 5.64 -13.41
C ASN A 170 7.92 5.16 -12.98
N LEU A 171 7.47 4.02 -13.49
CA LEU A 171 6.24 3.38 -13.01
C LEU A 171 6.39 2.94 -11.56
N ALA A 172 7.55 2.36 -11.19
CA ALA A 172 7.83 1.96 -9.82
C ALA A 172 7.65 3.11 -8.82
N SER A 173 8.00 4.35 -9.19
CA SER A 173 7.88 5.53 -8.30
C SER A 173 6.43 5.88 -7.89
N ARG A 174 5.43 5.26 -8.53
CA ARG A 174 4.00 5.48 -8.26
C ARG A 174 3.32 4.33 -7.52
N LEU A 175 4.09 3.32 -7.12
CA LEU A 175 3.59 2.17 -6.38
C LEU A 175 3.52 2.42 -4.88
N VAL A 176 2.62 1.71 -4.21
CA VAL A 176 2.75 1.34 -2.79
C VAL A 176 3.12 -0.13 -2.76
N ILE A 177 4.15 -0.49 -2.02
CA ILE A 177 4.61 -1.88 -1.89
C ILE A 177 4.03 -2.49 -0.62
N ALA A 178 3.27 -3.58 -0.75
CA ALA A 178 2.85 -4.41 0.38
C ALA A 178 3.82 -5.60 0.51
N TYR A 179 4.74 -5.51 1.46
CA TYR A 179 5.66 -6.60 1.77
C TYR A 179 4.98 -7.62 2.68
N GLU A 180 4.74 -8.80 2.14
CA GLU A 180 4.02 -9.89 2.78
C GLU A 180 4.82 -11.19 2.66
N PRO A 181 5.71 -11.52 3.63
CA PRO A 181 6.34 -12.84 3.64
C PRO A 181 5.24 -13.90 3.56
N VAL A 182 5.20 -14.69 2.48
CA VAL A 182 4.05 -15.60 2.20
C VAL A 182 3.83 -16.59 3.32
N TRP A 183 4.91 -17.01 3.98
CA TRP A 183 4.87 -17.92 5.15
C TRP A 183 4.27 -17.26 6.41
N ALA A 184 4.21 -15.93 6.48
CA ALA A 184 3.63 -15.19 7.61
C ALA A 184 2.16 -14.80 7.37
N ILE A 185 1.63 -14.96 6.14
CA ILE A 185 0.23 -14.66 5.82
C ILE A 185 -0.68 -15.65 6.54
N GLY A 186 -1.57 -15.15 7.41
CA GLY A 186 -2.50 -15.97 8.18
C GLY A 186 -1.86 -16.82 9.29
N ALA A 187 -0.58 -16.65 9.56
CA ALA A 187 0.10 -17.24 10.70
C ALA A 187 -0.45 -16.68 12.02
N ALA A 188 -0.24 -17.42 13.14
CA ALA A 188 -0.65 -16.95 14.46
C ALA A 188 0.14 -15.71 14.91
N GLU A 189 1.42 -15.64 14.56
CA GLU A 189 2.30 -14.51 14.85
C GLU A 189 2.87 -13.91 13.56
N PRO A 190 3.12 -12.59 13.52
CA PRO A 190 3.82 -11.93 12.41
C PRO A 190 5.27 -12.42 12.30
N ALA A 191 5.93 -12.13 11.18
CA ALA A 191 7.38 -12.23 11.10
C ALA A 191 8.03 -11.31 12.15
N SER A 192 9.20 -11.68 12.65
CA SER A 192 9.86 -10.86 13.69
C SER A 192 10.17 -9.44 13.18
N ALA A 193 10.00 -8.45 14.03
CA ALA A 193 10.24 -7.05 13.68
C ALA A 193 11.68 -6.83 13.16
N THR A 194 12.67 -7.49 13.79
CA THR A 194 14.07 -7.43 13.36
C THR A 194 14.26 -7.96 11.94
N TYR A 195 13.60 -9.08 11.58
CA TYR A 195 13.68 -9.62 10.23
C TYR A 195 13.03 -8.68 9.21
N VAL A 196 11.79 -8.24 9.47
CA VAL A 196 11.06 -7.33 8.57
C VAL A 196 11.85 -6.04 8.34
N SER A 197 12.35 -5.40 9.41
CA SER A 197 13.16 -4.18 9.32
C SER A 197 14.43 -4.39 8.51
N ALA A 198 15.10 -5.55 8.68
CA ALA A 198 16.30 -5.88 7.90
C ALA A 198 15.98 -6.07 6.40
N VAL A 199 14.90 -6.79 6.06
CA VAL A 199 14.46 -6.94 4.66
C VAL A 199 14.13 -5.59 4.04
N VAL A 200 13.36 -4.76 4.72
CA VAL A 200 12.97 -3.44 4.20
C VAL A 200 14.19 -2.53 4.04
N ARG A 201 15.17 -2.57 4.94
CA ARG A 201 16.41 -1.81 4.81
C ARG A 201 17.18 -2.22 3.55
N PHE A 202 17.45 -3.52 3.34
CA PHE A 202 18.13 -4.00 2.14
C PHE A 202 17.35 -3.69 0.85
N LEU A 203 16.02 -3.84 0.89
CA LEU A 203 15.16 -3.49 -0.25
C LEU A 203 15.28 -2.00 -0.61
N ARG A 204 15.27 -1.10 0.39
CA ARG A 204 15.44 0.34 0.18
C ARG A 204 16.81 0.69 -0.40
N GLU A 205 17.86 0.01 0.04
CA GLU A 205 19.21 0.17 -0.51
C GLU A 205 19.24 -0.24 -2.01
N MET A 206 18.63 -1.38 -2.36
CA MET A 206 18.54 -1.85 -3.75
C MET A 206 17.69 -0.92 -4.63
N LEU A 207 16.54 -0.50 -4.15
CA LEU A 207 15.66 0.45 -4.87
C LEU A 207 16.32 1.80 -5.04
N GLY A 208 17.04 2.29 -4.04
CA GLY A 208 17.77 3.57 -4.08
C GLY A 208 18.91 3.61 -5.11
N ALA A 209 19.39 2.45 -5.59
CA ALA A 209 20.36 2.38 -6.68
C ALA A 209 19.74 2.74 -8.05
N HIS A 210 18.41 2.78 -8.16
CA HIS A 210 17.68 3.18 -9.37
C HIS A 210 17.28 4.64 -9.27
N SER A 211 17.53 5.43 -10.31
CA SER A 211 17.16 6.85 -10.36
C SER A 211 16.01 7.05 -11.35
N PRO A 212 14.79 7.29 -10.90
CA PRO A 212 13.71 7.68 -11.79
C PRO A 212 13.97 9.08 -12.36
N VAL A 213 13.47 9.35 -13.58
CA VAL A 213 13.67 10.64 -14.27
C VAL A 213 13.06 11.83 -13.48
N ALA A 214 12.12 11.59 -12.59
CA ALA A 214 11.38 12.62 -11.86
C ALA A 214 12.03 13.13 -10.56
N GLY A 215 13.26 12.70 -10.21
CA GLY A 215 14.00 13.26 -9.07
C GLY A 215 13.59 12.76 -7.68
N SER A 216 12.67 11.77 -7.59
CA SER A 216 12.36 11.09 -6.33
C SER A 216 13.26 9.86 -6.15
N SER A 217 13.73 9.62 -4.92
CA SER A 217 14.48 8.41 -4.59
C SER A 217 13.54 7.21 -4.48
N LEU A 218 13.79 6.15 -5.26
CA LEU A 218 13.02 4.89 -5.11
C LEU A 218 13.27 4.21 -3.74
N GLY A 219 14.34 4.55 -3.06
CA GLY A 219 14.56 4.12 -1.68
C GLY A 219 13.53 4.67 -0.68
N GLU A 220 12.76 5.69 -1.07
CA GLU A 220 11.70 6.31 -0.26
C GLU A 220 10.29 5.80 -0.62
N LEU A 221 10.17 4.86 -1.55
CA LEU A 221 8.87 4.24 -1.86
C LEU A 221 8.16 3.76 -0.60
N PRO A 222 6.83 3.96 -0.49
CA PRO A 222 6.08 3.40 0.62
C PRO A 222 6.15 1.88 0.60
N VAL A 223 6.73 1.30 1.66
CA VAL A 223 6.74 -0.15 1.90
C VAL A 223 5.96 -0.41 3.17
N ILE A 224 4.78 -1.02 3.05
CA ILE A 224 3.93 -1.40 4.18
C ILE A 224 4.06 -2.90 4.45
N TYR A 225 3.89 -3.31 5.71
CA TYR A 225 4.01 -4.71 6.11
C TYR A 225 2.63 -5.38 6.25
N GLY A 226 2.42 -6.55 5.61
CA GLY A 226 1.14 -7.25 5.54
C GLY A 226 1.10 -8.66 6.13
N GLY A 227 2.15 -9.15 6.78
CA GLY A 227 2.22 -10.51 7.33
C GLY A 227 1.60 -10.63 8.74
N SER A 228 0.30 -10.97 8.86
CA SER A 228 -0.42 -11.12 10.16
C SER A 228 -0.24 -9.92 11.09
N ALA A 229 -0.26 -8.71 10.52
CA ALA A 229 -0.10 -7.46 11.23
C ALA A 229 -1.21 -7.22 12.27
N LYS A 230 -0.84 -6.69 13.44
CA LYS A 230 -1.72 -6.40 14.57
C LYS A 230 -1.25 -5.15 15.32
N PRO A 231 -2.09 -4.51 16.16
CA PRO A 231 -1.66 -3.40 17.02
C PRO A 231 -0.42 -3.74 17.87
N GLY A 232 0.43 -2.74 18.10
CA GLY A 232 1.71 -2.86 18.80
C GLY A 232 2.88 -3.26 17.89
N LEU A 233 2.61 -3.63 16.63
CA LEU A 233 3.68 -4.02 15.70
C LEU A 233 4.35 -2.81 15.02
N LEU A 234 3.57 -1.84 14.57
CA LEU A 234 4.07 -0.72 13.77
C LEU A 234 5.21 0.06 14.44
N PRO A 235 5.17 0.38 15.74
CA PRO A 235 6.26 1.07 16.41
C PRO A 235 7.58 0.28 16.51
N MET A 236 7.54 -1.04 16.28
CA MET A 236 8.71 -1.91 16.32
C MET A 236 9.38 -2.10 14.96
N LEU A 237 8.75 -1.62 13.88
CA LEU A 237 9.21 -1.81 12.51
C LEU A 237 10.00 -0.60 12.02
N GLU A 238 11.30 -0.75 11.81
CA GLU A 238 12.14 0.30 11.27
C GLU A 238 12.05 0.35 9.73
N GLY A 239 11.93 1.55 9.18
CA GLY A 239 11.91 1.79 7.74
C GLY A 239 10.62 1.36 7.03
N VAL A 240 9.61 0.87 7.75
CA VAL A 240 8.30 0.48 7.21
C VAL A 240 7.37 1.69 7.18
N SER A 241 6.66 1.88 6.08
CA SER A 241 5.74 3.01 5.85
C SER A 241 4.30 2.72 6.31
N GLY A 242 4.08 1.71 7.15
CA GLY A 242 2.75 1.39 7.68
C GLY A 242 2.41 -0.09 7.69
N LEU A 243 1.12 -0.39 7.93
CA LEU A 243 0.62 -1.77 8.01
C LEU A 243 -0.51 -2.04 7.02
N PHE A 244 -0.50 -3.24 6.46
CA PHE A 244 -1.59 -3.80 5.68
C PHE A 244 -2.23 -4.95 6.46
N LEU A 245 -3.43 -4.69 6.99
CA LEU A 245 -4.10 -5.56 7.94
C LEU A 245 -5.03 -6.55 7.23
N GLY A 246 -5.15 -7.73 7.83
CA GLY A 246 -6.13 -8.73 7.44
C GLY A 246 -7.25 -8.86 8.49
N ARG A 247 -7.58 -10.10 8.86
CA ARG A 247 -8.71 -10.46 9.74
C ARG A 247 -8.75 -9.72 11.08
N TYR A 248 -7.61 -9.28 11.60
CA TYR A 248 -7.57 -8.53 12.86
C TYR A 248 -8.38 -7.24 12.79
N ALA A 249 -8.39 -6.56 11.64
CA ALA A 249 -9.15 -5.33 11.41
C ALA A 249 -10.60 -5.57 10.94
N HIS A 250 -11.10 -6.82 10.96
CA HIS A 250 -12.54 -7.08 10.84
C HIS A 250 -13.31 -6.58 12.07
N ASP A 251 -12.65 -6.40 13.21
CA ASP A 251 -13.10 -5.51 14.27
C ASP A 251 -12.55 -4.09 13.96
N ALA A 252 -13.45 -3.16 13.64
CA ALA A 252 -13.10 -1.79 13.28
C ALA A 252 -12.32 -1.05 14.39
N ALA A 253 -12.58 -1.36 15.65
CA ALA A 253 -11.85 -0.77 16.77
C ALA A 253 -10.35 -1.15 16.75
N ASN A 254 -10.00 -2.31 16.23
CA ASN A 254 -8.60 -2.70 16.07
C ASN A 254 -7.91 -1.92 14.93
N PHE A 255 -8.65 -1.60 13.86
CA PHE A 255 -8.17 -0.67 12.83
C PHE A 255 -7.89 0.71 13.44
N GLY A 256 -8.83 1.22 14.28
CA GLY A 256 -8.66 2.46 15.02
C GLY A 256 -7.39 2.49 15.88
N LYS A 257 -7.07 1.40 16.59
CA LYS A 257 -5.83 1.32 17.40
C LYS A 257 -4.55 1.47 16.55
N VAL A 258 -4.51 0.88 15.36
CA VAL A 258 -3.36 1.01 14.46
C VAL A 258 -3.27 2.43 13.88
N LEU A 259 -4.41 3.09 13.63
CA LEU A 259 -4.42 4.51 13.26
C LEU A 259 -3.84 5.40 14.36
N ASP A 260 -4.15 5.11 15.64
CA ASP A 260 -3.57 5.85 16.77
C ASP A 260 -2.06 5.64 16.87
N GLU A 261 -1.57 4.43 16.65
CA GLU A 261 -0.12 4.14 16.59
C GLU A 261 0.57 4.91 15.46
N ALA A 262 -0.04 4.93 14.27
CA ALA A 262 0.51 5.65 13.13
C ALA A 262 0.54 7.17 13.36
N LEU A 263 -0.52 7.74 13.94
CA LEU A 263 -0.58 9.16 14.30
C LEU A 263 0.45 9.52 15.39
N ALA A 264 0.66 8.63 16.37
CA ALA A 264 1.68 8.84 17.39
C ALA A 264 3.10 8.82 16.80
N LEU A 265 3.38 7.94 15.84
CA LEU A 265 4.65 7.91 15.13
C LEU A 265 4.86 9.16 14.28
N ASP A 266 3.82 9.59 13.54
CA ASP A 266 3.86 10.79 12.73
C ASP A 266 4.20 12.04 13.57
N ALA A 267 3.66 12.15 14.78
CA ALA A 267 3.88 13.28 15.67
C ALA A 267 5.34 13.40 16.20
N ILE A 268 6.12 12.29 16.15
CA ILE A 268 7.52 12.30 16.60
C ILE A 268 8.52 12.36 15.43
N LEU A 269 8.05 12.25 14.18
CA LEU A 269 8.89 12.44 12.99
C LEU A 269 9.23 13.93 12.84
N PRO A 270 10.51 14.33 12.67
CA PRO A 270 10.88 15.73 12.54
C PRO A 270 10.19 16.40 11.34
N GLU A 271 9.64 17.59 11.52
CA GLU A 271 9.08 18.42 10.44
C GLU A 271 10.12 18.83 9.40
N ASP A 272 11.40 18.80 9.74
CA ASP A 272 12.51 19.34 8.93
C ASP A 272 12.79 18.61 7.59
N LYS A 273 12.15 17.47 7.33
CA LYS A 273 12.27 16.80 6.02
C LYS A 273 11.34 17.35 4.94
N PHE A 274 10.43 18.28 5.28
CA PHE A 274 9.37 18.75 4.39
C PHE A 274 9.59 20.14 3.78
N HIS A 275 10.62 20.91 4.21
CA HIS A 275 10.80 22.31 3.80
C HIS A 275 12.00 22.59 2.88
N GLN A 276 12.57 21.64 2.17
CA GLN A 276 13.60 21.92 1.16
C GLN A 276 13.06 22.14 -0.26
N GLY A 277 11.80 22.56 -0.40
CA GLY A 277 11.11 22.80 -1.68
C GLY A 277 10.59 24.23 -1.91
N GLU A 278 10.82 25.20 -1.01
CA GLU A 278 10.38 26.58 -1.26
C GLU A 278 11.50 27.48 -1.81
N SER A 279 11.38 27.68 -3.12
CA SER A 279 11.42 28.97 -3.82
C SER A 279 12.70 29.82 -3.71
N THR A 280 13.54 29.69 -4.70
CA THR A 280 14.17 30.88 -5.30
C THR A 280 13.38 31.34 -6.54
N ARG A 281 12.22 31.94 -6.35
CA ARG A 281 11.68 32.86 -7.37
C ARG A 281 12.49 34.18 -7.34
N GLY A 282 13.55 34.20 -8.12
CA GLY A 282 14.26 35.42 -8.44
C GLY A 282 13.30 36.43 -9.05
N LYS A 283 13.17 37.61 -8.40
CA LYS A 283 12.55 38.79 -8.98
C LYS A 283 13.38 39.21 -10.17
N PHE A 284 12.88 39.00 -11.38
CA PHE A 284 13.38 39.71 -12.55
C PHE A 284 12.91 41.15 -12.45
N VAL A 285 13.83 42.04 -12.18
CA VAL A 285 13.66 43.50 -12.35
C VAL A 285 14.00 43.80 -13.81
N ILE A 286 13.03 44.30 -14.58
CA ILE A 286 13.24 44.84 -15.93
C ILE A 286 13.73 46.29 -15.74
N PRO A 287 14.91 46.68 -16.27
CA PRO A 287 15.28 48.09 -16.34
C PRO A 287 14.50 48.76 -17.46
N GLY A 288 14.01 49.99 -17.21
CA GLY A 288 13.30 50.85 -18.15
C GLY A 288 14.16 51.40 -19.28
#